data_3033a17205b7d9736824fc26ae34eb5e
#
_entry.id   3033a17205b7d9736824fc26ae34eb5e
#
_cell.length_a   1.000
_cell.length_b   1.000
_cell.length_c   1.000
_cell.angle_alpha   90.00
_cell.angle_beta   90.00
_cell.angle_gamma   90.00
#
_symmetry.space_group_name_H-M   'P 1'
#
loop_
_entity.id
_entity.type
_entity.pdbx_description
1 polymer ?
#
loop_
_entity_poly.entity_id
_entity_poly.type
_entity_poly.pdbx_seq_one_letter_code
_entity_poly.pdbx_strand_id
1 'polypeptide(L)'
;MAKIVGGIMSSHVPAIGRAIARNLQGDPYWKPWFDGFPPVRDWLAEVKPDVAVVVYNDHGLNFFLDKMPTFAVGAAPEYRNADEGWGIPVVPPFKGDLDLSWHLIESLVRDEFDITTCQEMLVDHAFTLPMALLWPGQGAWPVRTVPVCVN
;
A
#
# COMPACT_ATOMS: atom_id res chain seq x y z
N MET A 1 -9.78 -10.43 18.42
CA MET A 1 -10.17 -9.02 18.26
C MET A 1 -8.99 -8.28 17.64
N ALA A 2 -9.17 -7.57 16.52
CA ALA A 2 -8.10 -6.81 15.90
C ALA A 2 -7.66 -5.65 16.80
N LYS A 3 -6.37 -5.27 16.75
CA LYS A 3 -5.79 -4.17 17.51
C LYS A 3 -4.93 -3.33 16.58
N ILE A 4 -5.12 -2.01 16.59
CA ILE A 4 -4.21 -1.08 15.90
C ILE A 4 -2.94 -1.01 16.73
N VAL A 5 -1.81 -1.35 16.11
CA VAL A 5 -0.49 -1.38 16.76
C VAL A 5 0.37 -0.16 16.40
N GLY A 6 0.00 0.57 15.36
CA GLY A 6 0.62 1.82 14.97
C GLY A 6 0.15 2.33 13.62
N GLY A 7 0.66 3.47 13.20
CA GLY A 7 0.41 4.09 11.90
C GLY A 7 1.66 4.73 11.34
N ILE A 8 1.83 4.65 10.03
CA ILE A 8 2.97 5.23 9.30
C ILE A 8 2.40 6.04 8.14
N MET A 9 2.95 7.22 7.92
CA MET A 9 2.68 8.02 6.73
C MET A 9 3.95 8.15 5.91
N SER A 10 3.83 7.98 4.60
CA SER A 10 4.95 8.09 3.66
C SER A 10 4.54 8.80 2.38
N SER A 11 5.48 9.48 1.75
CA SER A 11 5.32 9.93 0.38
C SER A 11 5.39 8.75 -0.58
N HIS A 12 4.67 8.85 -1.70
CA HIS A 12 4.64 7.83 -2.76
C HIS A 12 4.97 8.40 -4.15
N VAL A 13 5.58 9.59 -4.23
CA VAL A 13 5.85 10.20 -5.55
C VAL A 13 6.70 9.27 -6.43
N PRO A 14 6.40 9.15 -7.75
CA PRO A 14 7.10 8.22 -8.66
C PRO A 14 8.63 8.42 -8.72
N ALA A 15 9.10 9.63 -8.40
CA ALA A 15 10.53 9.94 -8.34
C ALA A 15 11.29 9.06 -7.32
N ILE A 16 10.65 8.66 -6.23
CA ILE A 16 11.22 7.75 -5.23
C ILE A 16 11.48 6.38 -5.85
N GLY A 17 10.51 5.82 -6.59
CA GLY A 17 10.65 4.55 -7.27
C GLY A 17 11.79 4.59 -8.29
N ARG A 18 11.92 5.68 -9.04
CA ARG A 18 13.04 5.88 -9.97
C ARG A 18 14.39 6.00 -9.25
N ALA A 19 14.42 6.63 -8.08
CA ALA A 19 15.64 6.69 -7.27
C ALA A 19 16.06 5.30 -6.78
N ILE A 20 15.11 4.45 -6.38
CA ILE A 20 15.37 3.05 -6.02
C ILE A 20 15.90 2.29 -7.24
N ALA A 21 15.24 2.36 -8.39
CA ALA A 21 15.62 1.66 -9.61
C ALA A 21 17.03 2.03 -10.11
N ARG A 22 17.47 3.27 -9.83
CA ARG A 22 18.78 3.80 -10.23
C ARG A 22 19.84 3.70 -9.13
N ASN A 23 19.53 3.08 -8.00
CA ASN A 23 20.43 2.96 -6.83
C ASN A 23 20.93 4.31 -6.30
N LEU A 24 20.04 5.31 -6.24
CA LEU A 24 20.35 6.68 -5.80
C LEU A 24 20.16 6.90 -4.30
N GLN A 25 19.95 5.85 -3.50
CA GLN A 25 19.69 5.98 -2.05
C GLN A 25 20.84 6.65 -1.29
N GLY A 26 22.08 6.52 -1.80
CA GLY A 26 23.27 7.18 -1.24
C GLY A 26 23.57 8.57 -1.81
N ASP A 27 22.80 9.04 -2.81
CA ASP A 27 22.97 10.38 -3.40
C ASP A 27 22.67 11.46 -2.35
N PRO A 28 23.46 12.55 -2.26
CA PRO A 28 23.26 13.59 -1.26
C PRO A 28 21.87 14.20 -1.20
N TYR A 29 21.15 14.23 -2.33
CA TYR A 29 19.77 14.72 -2.41
C TYR A 29 18.78 13.71 -1.80
N TRP A 30 18.97 12.40 -2.07
CA TRP A 30 18.04 11.34 -1.66
C TRP A 30 18.35 10.75 -0.28
N LYS A 31 19.61 10.74 0.10
CA LYS A 31 20.09 10.09 1.33
C LYS A 31 19.33 10.49 2.58
N PRO A 32 19.07 11.79 2.87
CA PRO A 32 18.35 12.17 4.09
C PRO A 32 16.94 11.58 4.19
N TRP A 33 16.29 11.41 3.04
CA TRP A 33 14.97 10.81 2.98
C TRP A 33 15.00 9.30 3.21
N PHE A 34 15.91 8.58 2.56
CA PHE A 34 16.04 7.13 2.74
C PHE A 34 16.56 6.76 4.13
N ASP A 35 17.40 7.56 4.75
CA ASP A 35 17.91 7.36 6.11
C ASP A 35 16.80 7.42 7.19
N GLY A 36 15.64 7.96 6.87
CA GLY A 36 14.47 7.95 7.76
C GLY A 36 13.80 6.58 7.92
N PHE A 37 14.04 5.63 7.02
CA PHE A 37 13.35 4.33 7.04
C PHE A 37 13.94 3.28 8.00
N PRO A 38 15.27 3.18 8.22
CA PRO A 38 15.81 2.17 9.12
C PRO A 38 15.16 2.14 10.52
N PRO A 39 14.97 3.27 11.23
CA PRO A 39 14.30 3.25 12.53
C PRO A 39 12.86 2.76 12.48
N VAL A 40 12.15 3.07 11.37
CA VAL A 40 10.76 2.62 11.16
C VAL A 40 10.72 1.11 10.93
N ARG A 41 11.69 0.57 10.18
CA ARG A 41 11.82 -0.88 9.94
C ARG A 41 12.16 -1.63 11.22
N ASP A 42 13.04 -1.09 12.06
CA ASP A 42 13.39 -1.66 13.36
C ASP A 42 12.14 -1.74 14.25
N TRP A 43 11.37 -0.65 14.31
CA TRP A 43 10.10 -0.64 15.02
C TRP A 43 9.09 -1.66 14.45
N LEU A 44 8.97 -1.79 13.13
CA LEU A 44 8.12 -2.82 12.49
C LEU A 44 8.57 -4.24 12.83
N ALA A 45 9.88 -4.47 12.94
CA ALA A 45 10.43 -5.77 13.35
C ALA A 45 10.11 -6.13 14.80
N GLU A 46 9.95 -5.14 15.67
CA GLU A 46 9.51 -5.31 17.07
C GLU A 46 8.00 -5.56 17.15
N VAL A 47 7.22 -4.71 16.48
CA VAL A 47 5.73 -4.72 16.56
C VAL A 47 5.13 -5.92 15.83
N LYS A 48 5.75 -6.34 14.71
CA LYS A 48 5.33 -7.49 13.87
C LYS A 48 3.84 -7.48 13.54
N PRO A 49 3.35 -6.48 12.79
CA PRO A 49 1.94 -6.44 12.42
C PRO A 49 1.56 -7.64 11.56
N ASP A 50 0.36 -8.19 11.76
CA ASP A 50 -0.18 -9.28 10.94
C ASP A 50 -0.76 -8.77 9.62
N VAL A 51 -1.31 -7.54 9.65
CA VAL A 51 -1.99 -6.91 8.52
C VAL A 51 -1.61 -5.44 8.41
N ALA A 52 -1.38 -4.98 7.19
CA ALA A 52 -1.27 -3.57 6.84
C ALA A 52 -2.55 -3.11 6.15
N VAL A 53 -3.31 -2.21 6.79
CA VAL A 53 -4.36 -1.45 6.12
C VAL A 53 -3.70 -0.28 5.43
N VAL A 54 -3.69 -0.27 4.10
CA VAL A 54 -3.00 0.73 3.30
C VAL A 54 -4.01 1.70 2.74
N VAL A 55 -4.03 2.92 3.28
CA VAL A 55 -4.87 4.02 2.78
C VAL A 55 -4.08 4.80 1.74
N TYR A 56 -4.61 4.88 0.53
CA TYR A 56 -3.94 5.49 -0.62
C TYR A 56 -4.96 6.06 -1.61
N ASN A 57 -4.51 6.79 -2.61
CA ASN A 57 -5.34 7.24 -3.74
C ASN A 57 -4.95 6.50 -5.02
N ASP A 58 -5.94 6.20 -5.85
CA ASP A 58 -5.73 5.63 -7.19
C ASP A 58 -5.25 6.72 -8.16
N HIS A 59 -4.29 6.40 -9.02
CA HIS A 59 -3.76 7.33 -10.01
C HIS A 59 -4.31 7.04 -11.43
N GLY A 60 -5.61 6.76 -11.53
CA GLY A 60 -6.26 6.44 -12.79
C GLY A 60 -5.93 5.04 -13.29
N LEU A 61 -5.78 4.08 -12.38
CA LEU A 61 -5.53 2.68 -12.67
C LEU A 61 -6.81 1.85 -12.64
N ASN A 62 -7.59 1.98 -11.57
CA ASN A 62 -8.87 1.26 -11.41
C ASN A 62 -10.07 2.19 -11.56
N PHE A 63 -9.95 3.44 -11.17
CA PHE A 63 -11.02 4.42 -11.12
C PHE A 63 -10.75 5.59 -12.03
N PHE A 64 -11.72 5.91 -12.87
CA PHE A 64 -11.65 6.97 -13.87
C PHE A 64 -12.81 7.95 -13.67
N LEU A 65 -12.76 9.10 -14.36
CA LEU A 65 -13.75 10.18 -14.20
C LEU A 65 -15.20 9.76 -14.48
N ASP A 66 -15.41 8.65 -15.16
CA ASP A 66 -16.74 8.08 -15.42
C ASP A 66 -17.27 7.25 -14.22
N LYS A 67 -16.40 6.82 -13.31
CA LYS A 67 -16.72 5.97 -12.14
C LYS A 67 -15.75 6.24 -10.99
N MET A 68 -15.92 7.34 -10.31
CA MET A 68 -15.05 7.74 -9.22
C MET A 68 -15.74 7.49 -7.86
N PRO A 69 -15.45 6.40 -7.16
CA PRO A 69 -16.00 6.17 -5.83
C PRO A 69 -15.33 7.10 -4.81
N THR A 70 -16.04 7.52 -3.78
CA THR A 70 -15.46 8.27 -2.67
C THR A 70 -14.47 7.40 -1.90
N PHE A 71 -14.87 6.16 -1.61
CA PHE A 71 -14.05 5.16 -0.94
C PHE A 71 -14.18 3.82 -1.66
N ALA A 72 -13.07 3.12 -1.79
CA ALA A 72 -13.07 1.74 -2.27
C ALA A 72 -12.21 0.85 -1.37
N VAL A 73 -12.72 -0.32 -1.01
CA VAL A 73 -12.01 -1.30 -0.17
C VAL A 73 -11.73 -2.54 -0.98
N GLY A 74 -10.48 -2.96 -1.03
CA GLY A 74 -10.08 -4.20 -1.65
C GLY A 74 -10.53 -5.41 -0.82
N ALA A 75 -11.18 -6.37 -1.48
CA ALA A 75 -11.64 -7.63 -0.89
C ALA A 75 -11.25 -8.80 -1.81
N ALA A 76 -9.97 -8.85 -2.19
CA ALA A 76 -9.39 -9.90 -3.00
C ALA A 76 -8.38 -10.74 -2.20
N PRO A 77 -8.16 -12.02 -2.57
CA PRO A 77 -7.14 -12.85 -1.91
C PRO A 77 -5.72 -12.40 -2.22
N GLU A 78 -5.52 -11.67 -3.33
CA GLU A 78 -4.23 -11.20 -3.80
C GLU A 78 -4.38 -9.91 -4.59
N TYR A 79 -3.38 -9.04 -4.51
CA TYR A 79 -3.27 -7.80 -5.29
C TYR A 79 -1.94 -7.79 -6.04
N ARG A 80 -2.01 -7.62 -7.36
CA ARG A 80 -0.84 -7.44 -8.22
C ARG A 80 -0.61 -5.97 -8.49
N ASN A 81 0.65 -5.56 -8.55
CA ASN A 81 0.97 -4.20 -8.96
C ASN A 81 0.87 -4.06 -10.49
N ALA A 82 0.42 -2.89 -10.91
CA ALA A 82 0.45 -2.52 -12.32
C ALA A 82 1.87 -2.14 -12.76
N ASP A 83 2.18 -2.36 -14.03
CA ASP A 83 3.29 -1.68 -14.69
C ASP A 83 2.79 -0.31 -15.18
N GLU A 84 3.14 0.73 -14.46
CA GLU A 84 2.73 2.10 -14.79
C GLU A 84 3.71 2.81 -15.72
N GLY A 85 4.76 2.14 -16.18
CA GLY A 85 5.76 2.70 -17.12
C GLY A 85 6.66 3.78 -16.52
N TRP A 86 6.61 4.04 -15.21
CA TRP A 86 7.43 5.07 -14.54
C TRP A 86 8.86 4.61 -14.22
N GLY A 87 9.23 3.37 -14.57
CA GLY A 87 10.49 2.74 -14.16
C GLY A 87 10.53 2.41 -12.67
N ILE A 88 9.36 2.22 -12.05
CA ILE A 88 9.22 1.73 -10.68
C ILE A 88 9.41 0.22 -10.71
N PRO A 89 10.21 -0.36 -9.80
CA PRO A 89 10.40 -1.79 -9.77
C PRO A 89 9.10 -2.55 -9.54
N VAL A 90 8.87 -3.60 -10.31
CA VAL A 90 7.79 -4.55 -10.06
C VAL A 90 8.11 -5.33 -8.79
N VAL A 91 7.12 -5.46 -7.92
CA VAL A 91 7.23 -6.19 -6.66
C VAL A 91 6.36 -7.44 -6.67
N PRO A 92 6.63 -8.44 -5.81
CA PRO A 92 5.76 -9.60 -5.68
C PRO A 92 4.32 -9.21 -5.34
N PRO A 93 3.32 -10.02 -5.74
CA PRO A 93 1.93 -9.78 -5.36
C PRO A 93 1.75 -9.72 -3.84
N PHE A 94 0.79 -8.91 -3.39
CA PHE A 94 0.43 -8.75 -2.00
C PHE A 94 -0.71 -9.70 -1.65
N LYS A 95 -0.58 -10.46 -0.56
CA LYS A 95 -1.69 -11.27 -0.04
C LYS A 95 -2.73 -10.38 0.62
N GLY A 96 -3.99 -10.54 0.23
CA GLY A 96 -5.12 -9.88 0.87
C GLY A 96 -5.52 -10.55 2.18
N ASP A 97 -6.10 -9.77 3.09
CA ASP A 97 -6.80 -10.27 4.27
C ASP A 97 -8.31 -10.17 4.04
N LEU A 98 -8.91 -11.22 3.47
CA LEU A 98 -10.34 -11.23 3.13
C LEU A 98 -11.24 -11.04 4.34
N ASP A 99 -10.92 -11.68 5.46
CA ASP A 99 -11.76 -11.64 6.66
C ASP A 99 -11.81 -10.22 7.22
N LEU A 100 -10.65 -9.54 7.32
CA LEU A 100 -10.60 -8.16 7.75
C LEU A 100 -11.19 -7.20 6.73
N SER A 101 -10.97 -7.43 5.43
CA SER A 101 -11.58 -6.62 4.36
C SER A 101 -13.10 -6.62 4.45
N TRP A 102 -13.72 -7.79 4.51
CA TRP A 102 -15.18 -7.88 4.64
C TRP A 102 -15.70 -7.35 5.97
N HIS A 103 -14.98 -7.59 7.07
CA HIS A 103 -15.34 -7.00 8.35
C HIS A 103 -15.35 -5.47 8.32
N LEU A 104 -14.35 -4.84 7.69
CA LEU A 104 -14.29 -3.39 7.50
C LEU A 104 -15.43 -2.89 6.61
N ILE A 105 -15.66 -3.55 5.47
CA ILE A 105 -16.74 -3.20 4.54
C ILE A 105 -18.10 -3.25 5.25
N GLU A 106 -18.42 -4.36 5.92
CA GLU A 106 -19.69 -4.52 6.61
C GLU A 106 -19.87 -3.51 7.76
N SER A 107 -18.80 -3.22 8.49
CA SER A 107 -18.83 -2.24 9.58
C SER A 107 -19.06 -0.82 9.04
N LEU A 108 -18.35 -0.43 7.99
CA LEU A 108 -18.50 0.89 7.38
C LEU A 108 -19.88 1.08 6.75
N VAL A 109 -20.42 0.07 6.06
CA VAL A 109 -21.78 0.11 5.52
C VAL A 109 -22.82 0.22 6.64
N ARG A 110 -22.63 -0.48 7.76
CA ARG A 110 -23.51 -0.37 8.94
C ARG A 110 -23.46 1.02 9.56
N ASP A 111 -22.30 1.68 9.49
CA ASP A 111 -22.10 3.06 9.94
C ASP A 111 -22.45 4.12 8.86
N GLU A 112 -23.20 3.69 7.83
CA GLU A 112 -23.76 4.54 6.77
C GLU A 112 -22.72 5.17 5.81
N PHE A 113 -21.53 4.54 5.68
CA PHE A 113 -20.56 4.93 4.66
C PHE A 113 -20.88 4.30 3.30
N ASP A 114 -20.82 5.12 2.24
CA ASP A 114 -20.87 4.64 0.86
C ASP A 114 -19.52 4.01 0.49
N ILE A 115 -19.48 2.67 0.39
CA ILE A 115 -18.28 1.90 0.10
C ILE A 115 -18.41 1.14 -1.21
N THR A 116 -17.43 1.31 -2.07
CA THR A 116 -17.23 0.42 -3.24
C THR A 116 -16.35 -0.75 -2.82
N THR A 117 -16.77 -1.97 -3.14
CA THR A 117 -15.99 -3.18 -2.91
C THR A 117 -15.24 -3.58 -4.17
N CYS A 118 -13.95 -3.89 -4.07
CA CYS A 118 -13.11 -4.34 -5.18
C CYS A 118 -12.60 -5.75 -4.92
N GLN A 119 -13.25 -6.73 -5.52
CA GLN A 119 -12.83 -8.14 -5.43
C GLN A 119 -11.77 -8.51 -6.47
N GLU A 120 -11.45 -7.58 -7.37
CA GLU A 120 -10.38 -7.67 -8.33
C GLU A 120 -9.88 -6.25 -8.61
N MET A 121 -8.62 -5.97 -8.26
CA MET A 121 -7.99 -4.67 -8.50
C MET A 121 -6.48 -4.82 -8.61
N LEU A 122 -5.86 -3.94 -9.39
CA LEU A 122 -4.43 -3.73 -9.39
C LEU A 122 -4.09 -2.65 -8.35
N VAL A 123 -2.86 -2.68 -7.84
CA VAL A 123 -2.36 -1.62 -6.97
C VAL A 123 -1.23 -0.85 -7.67
N ASP A 124 -1.20 0.45 -7.48
CA ASP A 124 -0.26 1.37 -8.10
C ASP A 124 0.92 1.72 -7.18
N HIS A 125 1.74 2.67 -7.61
CA HIS A 125 2.90 3.12 -6.86
C HIS A 125 2.55 3.77 -5.51
N ALA A 126 1.34 4.31 -5.34
CA ALA A 126 0.92 4.88 -4.05
C ALA A 126 0.78 3.80 -2.97
N PHE A 127 0.43 2.59 -3.39
CA PHE A 127 0.39 1.41 -2.52
C PHE A 127 1.76 0.73 -2.44
N THR A 128 2.39 0.47 -3.58
CA THR A 128 3.55 -0.42 -3.68
C THR A 128 4.84 0.20 -3.15
N LEU A 129 5.07 1.51 -3.38
CA LEU A 129 6.29 2.17 -2.91
C LEU A 129 6.43 2.20 -1.39
N PRO A 130 5.42 2.65 -0.62
CA PRO A 130 5.51 2.59 0.83
C PRO A 130 5.77 1.17 1.35
N MET A 131 5.10 0.17 0.79
CA MET A 131 5.32 -1.24 1.17
C MET A 131 6.76 -1.68 0.89
N ALA A 132 7.30 -1.38 -0.29
CA ALA A 132 8.69 -1.71 -0.66
C ALA A 132 9.73 -0.99 0.20
N LEU A 133 9.44 0.22 0.67
CA LEU A 133 10.32 0.98 1.55
C LEU A 133 10.33 0.43 2.98
N LEU A 134 9.18 -0.02 3.46
CA LEU A 134 9.03 -0.58 4.81
C LEU A 134 9.58 -2.01 4.89
N TRP A 135 9.44 -2.81 3.84
CA TRP A 135 9.92 -4.20 3.78
C TRP A 135 10.77 -4.45 2.52
N PRO A 136 11.98 -3.85 2.43
CA PRO A 136 12.84 -3.97 1.25
C PRO A 136 13.36 -5.39 1.06
N GLY A 137 13.52 -5.81 -0.21
CA GLY A 137 14.19 -7.06 -0.58
C GLY A 137 13.43 -8.34 -0.21
N GLN A 138 12.16 -8.26 0.10
CA GLN A 138 11.34 -9.42 0.45
C GLN A 138 10.91 -10.19 -0.81
N GLY A 139 11.12 -11.49 -0.84
CA GLY A 139 10.56 -12.39 -1.85
C GLY A 139 9.07 -12.66 -1.63
N ALA A 140 8.58 -12.44 -0.41
CA ALA A 140 7.18 -12.47 -0.02
C ALA A 140 6.96 -11.46 1.10
N TRP A 141 5.79 -10.81 1.10
CA TRP A 141 5.47 -9.82 2.12
C TRP A 141 5.21 -10.48 3.48
N PRO A 142 5.77 -9.96 4.58
CA PRO A 142 5.59 -10.55 5.92
C PRO A 142 4.20 -10.24 6.51
N VAL A 143 3.40 -9.41 5.83
CA VAL A 143 2.07 -8.97 6.26
C VAL A 143 1.05 -9.24 5.16
N ARG A 144 -0.20 -9.48 5.56
CA ARG A 144 -1.35 -9.40 4.67
C ARG A 144 -1.75 -7.94 4.49
N THR A 145 -2.55 -7.64 3.48
CA THR A 145 -2.91 -6.26 3.17
C THR A 145 -4.41 -6.09 2.99
N VAL A 146 -4.90 -4.91 3.36
CA VAL A 146 -6.24 -4.43 3.01
C VAL A 146 -6.08 -3.07 2.34
N PRO A 147 -6.25 -2.98 1.01
CA PRO A 147 -6.25 -1.71 0.30
C PRO A 147 -7.51 -0.89 0.63
N VAL A 148 -7.32 0.36 0.99
CA VAL A 148 -8.39 1.34 1.17
C VAL A 148 -8.06 2.54 0.28
N CYS A 149 -8.76 2.64 -0.84
CA CYS A 149 -8.59 3.75 -1.77
C CYS A 149 -9.51 4.91 -1.38
N VAL A 150 -8.95 6.11 -1.34
CA VAL A 150 -9.66 7.37 -1.09
C VAL A 150 -9.40 8.30 -2.28
N ASN A 151 -10.42 8.74 -2.98
CA ASN A 151 -10.33 9.63 -4.14
C ASN A 151 -10.64 11.08 -3.79
#